data_ab16c6f7f2d1aca01ea16ba7e5e7ad07
#
_entry.id   ab16c6f7f2d1aca01ea16ba7e5e7ad07
#
_cell.length_a   1.000
_cell.length_b   1.000
_cell.length_c   1.000
_cell.angle_alpha   90.00
_cell.angle_beta   90.00
_cell.angle_gamma   90.00
#
_symmetry.space_group_name_H-M   'P 1'
#
loop_
_entity.id
_entity.type
_entity.pdbx_description
1 polymer ?
#
loop_
_entity_poly.entity_id
_entity_poly.type
_entity_poly.pdbx_seq_one_letter_code
_entity_poly.pdbx_strand_id
1 'polypeptide(L)'
;MFSKSLLSVAIASAAIAFGANALACSTIIVGKDVSKTGTVIIGHNEDNGGRIIAQQHWVPAQTHKAGEMIKFEKSAAEIPQAEKTLGFYWTQTFSPTGASFSDGFVNEKGVTIVSNACSQIFPENKEKVKDGGVGYGIRRIMAERATTAREAIKIATDLLDKYGYFSNGRTYTIADPKEVWQLAIHQGNKWVARKVKDNEVVYIPNNFMMNKVDVTDKDGVMVSPGLVEKAIKDGKYKPAVEGQWTDFNFREAYQPAKLREAQYNFSRNQIAWKKITGKTFNSADEFPYSVVPNKKFGVEDVKKILRADSKEDGKAGEWYHEKGFGISRPTTHESVVYVMDSNPLFIQAYKTLARPSETPYVPLYPVAKPAQATAFLTWDEATKQHFNAKPESFNYNPDWPVWSFINTSNAIEYIHQAYEKNMKQVRSLEKELGKTVAKELETAKELAKISPQKAQEWLHSKNVEKFDKAQEAMQEAFEKLSPHEVLVLADSINSKGDENVTIALLGDKKLKVKEVNLAKTVAGPGRSSVGGKVSLTSLAKPSSSEVKDVNGDGVEDIVFTFTAKDVAKDMLPGAIYDVWLYSEAKNKPIAGFGTALIQ
;
A
#
# COMPACT_ATOMS: atom_id res chain seq x y z
N MET A 1 -16.97 -61.80 -1.49
CA MET A 1 -15.71 -61.12 -1.79
C MET A 1 -16.05 -59.82 -2.52
N PHE A 2 -16.14 -58.72 -1.79
CA PHE A 2 -16.31 -57.38 -2.37
C PHE A 2 -15.20 -56.48 -1.84
N SER A 3 -14.32 -56.12 -2.76
CA SER A 3 -13.23 -55.17 -2.55
C SER A 3 -13.81 -53.75 -2.34
N LYS A 4 -13.57 -53.14 -1.19
CA LYS A 4 -13.83 -51.73 -0.94
C LYS A 4 -12.60 -50.92 -1.40
N SER A 5 -12.72 -50.26 -2.55
CA SER A 5 -11.75 -49.24 -2.97
C SER A 5 -11.95 -47.99 -2.13
N LEU A 6 -10.96 -47.66 -1.33
CA LEU A 6 -10.82 -46.38 -0.62
C LEU A 6 -10.51 -45.28 -1.65
N LEU A 7 -11.48 -44.42 -1.85
CA LEU A 7 -11.30 -43.17 -2.59
C LEU A 7 -10.61 -42.15 -1.66
N SER A 8 -9.30 -42.06 -1.75
CA SER A 8 -8.52 -41.02 -1.08
C SER A 8 -8.76 -39.69 -1.79
N VAL A 9 -9.59 -38.84 -1.21
CA VAL A 9 -9.73 -37.45 -1.63
C VAL A 9 -8.48 -36.71 -1.19
N ALA A 10 -7.53 -36.54 -2.10
CA ALA A 10 -6.40 -35.64 -1.93
C ALA A 10 -6.95 -34.18 -1.98
N ILE A 11 -7.11 -33.57 -0.83
CA ILE A 11 -7.28 -32.12 -0.73
C ILE A 11 -5.93 -31.51 -1.12
N ALA A 12 -5.81 -31.15 -2.39
CA ALA A 12 -4.70 -30.34 -2.86
C ALA A 12 -4.82 -28.96 -2.18
N SER A 13 -4.05 -28.77 -1.12
CA SER A 13 -3.75 -27.46 -0.58
C SER A 13 -3.02 -26.71 -1.69
N ALA A 14 -3.75 -25.91 -2.46
CA ALA A 14 -3.15 -24.92 -3.34
C ALA A 14 -2.39 -23.93 -2.45
N ALA A 15 -1.13 -24.24 -2.16
CA ALA A 15 -0.15 -23.25 -1.75
C ALA A 15 -0.05 -22.29 -2.96
N ILE A 16 -0.78 -21.18 -2.90
CA ILE A 16 -0.61 -20.07 -3.83
C ILE A 16 0.84 -19.65 -3.63
N ALA A 17 1.71 -20.10 -4.53
CA ALA A 17 3.04 -19.56 -4.69
C ALA A 17 2.87 -18.11 -5.15
N PHE A 18 2.74 -17.18 -4.21
CA PHE A 18 2.89 -15.77 -4.48
C PHE A 18 4.31 -15.58 -4.99
N GLY A 19 4.44 -15.30 -6.29
CA GLY A 19 5.70 -14.91 -6.87
C GLY A 19 6.35 -13.82 -6.00
N ALA A 20 7.67 -13.89 -5.83
CA ALA A 20 8.49 -13.08 -4.93
C ALA A 20 8.40 -11.54 -5.12
N ASN A 21 7.49 -11.05 -5.96
CA ASN A 21 7.36 -9.65 -6.37
C ASN A 21 6.22 -8.88 -5.68
N ALA A 22 5.48 -9.47 -4.74
CA ALA A 22 4.16 -8.94 -4.41
C ALA A 22 4.04 -8.11 -3.12
N LEU A 23 5.00 -8.07 -2.22
CA LEU A 23 4.82 -7.38 -0.94
C LEU A 23 6.04 -6.52 -0.63
N ALA A 24 5.90 -5.22 -0.76
CA ALA A 24 7.05 -4.33 -0.65
C ALA A 24 6.80 -2.98 0.03
N CYS A 25 6.01 -2.95 1.12
CA CYS A 25 5.74 -1.75 1.91
C CYS A 25 7.02 -1.09 2.45
N SER A 26 6.96 0.20 2.71
CA SER A 26 8.06 0.97 3.32
C SER A 26 7.52 1.88 4.41
N THR A 27 8.14 1.87 5.58
CA THR A 27 7.79 2.77 6.69
C THR A 27 9.02 3.54 7.16
N ILE A 28 8.85 4.84 7.38
CA ILE A 28 9.83 5.70 8.04
C ILE A 28 9.21 6.34 9.28
N ILE A 29 9.94 6.37 10.38
CA ILE A 29 9.53 6.99 11.63
C ILE A 29 10.56 8.02 12.02
N VAL A 30 10.11 9.21 12.37
CA VAL A 30 10.95 10.30 12.88
C VAL A 30 10.51 10.63 14.29
N GLY A 31 11.36 10.40 15.27
CA GLY A 31 11.12 10.75 16.67
C GLY A 31 10.97 12.26 16.87
N LYS A 32 10.25 12.66 17.90
CA LYS A 32 9.86 14.08 18.10
C LYS A 32 11.04 15.04 18.25
N ASP A 33 12.15 14.61 18.87
CA ASP A 33 13.31 15.48 19.12
C ASP A 33 14.13 15.76 17.86
N VAL A 34 14.06 14.85 16.88
CA VAL A 34 14.72 14.96 15.57
C VAL A 34 13.75 15.34 14.46
N SER A 35 12.50 15.63 14.82
CA SER A 35 11.47 16.14 13.93
C SER A 35 11.49 17.67 13.86
N LYS A 36 11.28 18.25 12.67
CA LYS A 36 11.09 19.69 12.47
C LYS A 36 9.74 20.18 13.01
N THR A 37 8.77 19.28 13.18
CA THR A 37 7.46 19.59 13.75
C THR A 37 7.45 19.54 15.28
N GLY A 38 8.47 18.99 15.90
CA GLY A 38 8.50 18.74 17.36
C GLY A 38 7.56 17.61 17.81
N THR A 39 6.97 16.87 16.86
CA THR A 39 6.11 15.72 17.10
C THR A 39 6.57 14.54 16.26
N VAL A 40 6.08 13.34 16.54
CA VAL A 40 6.41 12.15 15.75
C VAL A 40 5.87 12.31 14.32
N ILE A 41 6.68 11.92 13.33
CA ILE A 41 6.24 11.78 11.94
C ILE A 41 6.35 10.31 11.53
N ILE A 42 5.29 9.77 10.90
CA ILE A 42 5.26 8.41 10.35
C ILE A 42 4.94 8.48 8.87
N GLY A 43 5.86 8.02 8.03
CA GLY A 43 5.61 7.87 6.60
C GLY A 43 5.44 6.41 6.23
N HIS A 44 4.50 6.09 5.34
CA HIS A 44 4.23 4.72 4.91
C HIS A 44 3.83 4.66 3.43
N ASN A 45 4.45 3.73 2.68
CA ASN A 45 3.99 3.28 1.38
C ASN A 45 3.36 1.90 1.51
N GLU A 46 2.20 1.72 0.91
CA GLU A 46 1.56 0.44 0.76
C GLU A 46 1.81 -0.11 -0.64
N ASP A 47 2.48 -1.25 -0.71
CA ASP A 47 2.81 -1.92 -1.96
C ASP A 47 2.16 -3.30 -2.02
N ASN A 48 1.45 -3.59 -3.09
CA ASN A 48 0.85 -4.91 -3.28
C ASN A 48 0.63 -5.21 -4.78
N GLY A 49 0.57 -6.49 -5.14
CA GLY A 49 0.25 -6.92 -6.51
C GLY A 49 -1.24 -7.17 -6.70
N GLY A 50 -1.77 -6.81 -7.86
CA GLY A 50 -3.16 -7.04 -8.26
C GLY A 50 -3.94 -5.75 -8.48
N ARG A 51 -5.25 -5.90 -8.80
CA ARG A 51 -6.15 -4.76 -8.95
C ARG A 51 -6.58 -4.29 -7.57
N ILE A 52 -5.83 -3.40 -7.00
CA ILE A 52 -6.05 -2.86 -5.66
C ILE A 52 -6.47 -1.41 -5.77
N ILE A 53 -7.48 -1.03 -5.01
CA ILE A 53 -8.00 0.32 -4.94
C ILE A 53 -7.88 0.81 -3.51
N ALA A 54 -7.24 1.96 -3.32
CA ALA A 54 -7.16 2.62 -2.02
C ALA A 54 -8.43 3.45 -1.78
N GLN A 55 -9.11 3.19 -0.67
CA GLN A 55 -10.29 3.93 -0.21
C GLN A 55 -10.03 4.52 1.17
N GLN A 56 -10.76 5.57 1.52
CA GLN A 56 -10.68 6.19 2.84
C GLN A 56 -12.07 6.24 3.48
N HIS A 57 -12.18 5.72 4.68
CA HIS A 57 -13.44 5.68 5.43
C HIS A 57 -13.30 6.32 6.81
N TRP A 58 -14.40 6.84 7.31
CA TRP A 58 -14.60 7.03 8.73
C TRP A 58 -15.58 5.97 9.22
N VAL A 59 -15.11 5.07 10.08
CA VAL A 59 -15.96 4.11 10.78
C VAL A 59 -16.39 4.75 12.10
N PRO A 60 -17.68 4.97 12.35
CA PRO A 60 -18.12 5.60 13.59
C PRO A 60 -17.93 4.67 14.79
N ALA A 61 -17.83 5.25 15.99
CA ALA A 61 -17.91 4.50 17.23
C ALA A 61 -19.24 3.73 17.29
N GLN A 62 -19.21 2.50 17.78
CA GLN A 62 -20.35 1.60 17.80
C GLN A 62 -20.58 1.00 19.19
N THR A 63 -21.82 0.61 19.45
CA THR A 63 -22.20 -0.21 20.59
C THR A 63 -22.65 -1.57 20.08
N HIS A 64 -22.10 -2.63 20.63
CA HIS A 64 -22.31 -4.00 20.24
C HIS A 64 -23.13 -4.75 21.30
N LYS A 65 -23.76 -5.85 20.91
CA LYS A 65 -24.50 -6.71 21.84
C LYS A 65 -23.52 -7.44 22.76
N ALA A 66 -23.91 -7.63 24.00
CA ALA A 66 -23.14 -8.45 24.94
C ALA A 66 -22.96 -9.87 24.36
N GLY A 67 -21.72 -10.37 24.38
CA GLY A 67 -21.38 -11.69 23.84
C GLY A 67 -21.30 -11.76 22.31
N GLU A 68 -21.37 -10.64 21.59
CA GLU A 68 -21.15 -10.60 20.15
C GLU A 68 -19.73 -11.11 19.82
N MET A 69 -19.65 -11.91 18.77
CA MET A 69 -18.38 -12.45 18.26
C MET A 69 -18.06 -11.87 16.91
N ILE A 70 -16.79 -11.59 16.64
CA ILE A 70 -16.29 -11.12 15.34
C ILE A 70 -15.33 -12.12 14.73
N LYS A 71 -15.37 -12.20 13.40
CA LYS A 71 -14.47 -13.00 12.60
C LYS A 71 -14.11 -12.22 11.34
N PHE A 72 -12.85 -11.82 11.22
CA PHE A 72 -12.42 -11.02 10.07
C PHE A 72 -12.09 -11.90 8.86
N GLU A 73 -11.18 -12.85 9.03
CA GLU A 73 -10.81 -13.76 7.94
C GLU A 73 -11.53 -15.09 8.06
N LYS A 74 -11.87 -15.68 6.92
CA LYS A 74 -12.68 -16.91 6.85
C LYS A 74 -12.17 -18.06 7.72
N SER A 75 -10.85 -18.21 7.81
CA SER A 75 -10.18 -19.26 8.59
C SER A 75 -9.72 -18.82 9.98
N ALA A 76 -9.90 -17.55 10.35
CA ALA A 76 -9.45 -17.02 11.63
C ALA A 76 -10.34 -17.44 12.80
N ALA A 77 -9.84 -17.29 14.02
CA ALA A 77 -10.58 -17.47 15.25
C ALA A 77 -11.74 -16.47 15.36
N GLU A 78 -12.81 -16.89 15.98
CA GLU A 78 -13.88 -16.00 16.46
C GLU A 78 -13.41 -15.32 17.75
N ILE A 79 -13.50 -14.00 17.77
CA ILE A 79 -13.00 -13.17 18.87
C ILE A 79 -14.17 -12.43 19.50
N PRO A 80 -14.29 -12.38 20.84
CA PRO A 80 -15.31 -11.56 21.48
C PRO A 80 -15.19 -10.09 21.07
N GLN A 81 -16.29 -9.49 20.62
CA GLN A 81 -16.34 -8.06 20.35
C GLN A 81 -16.41 -7.26 21.65
N ALA A 82 -15.80 -6.08 21.67
CA ALA A 82 -15.96 -5.14 22.75
C ALA A 82 -17.39 -4.54 22.72
N GLU A 83 -18.02 -4.33 23.88
CA GLU A 83 -19.35 -3.72 23.95
C GLU A 83 -19.41 -2.32 23.32
N LYS A 84 -18.28 -1.59 23.38
CA LYS A 84 -18.12 -0.29 22.72
C LYS A 84 -16.82 -0.27 21.95
N THR A 85 -16.89 0.18 20.69
CA THR A 85 -15.71 0.40 19.84
C THR A 85 -15.54 1.88 19.55
N LEU A 86 -14.29 2.29 19.39
CA LEU A 86 -13.92 3.67 19.05
C LEU A 86 -14.21 3.96 17.56
N GLY A 87 -14.47 5.21 17.25
CA GLY A 87 -14.48 5.69 15.87
C GLY A 87 -13.06 5.80 15.31
N PHE A 88 -12.89 5.51 14.04
CA PHE A 88 -11.56 5.54 13.41
C PHE A 88 -11.61 5.88 11.92
N TYR A 89 -10.57 6.57 11.49
CA TYR A 89 -10.18 6.68 10.09
C TYR A 89 -9.54 5.36 9.64
N TRP A 90 -9.98 4.86 8.48
CA TRP A 90 -9.49 3.65 7.87
C TRP A 90 -9.05 3.93 6.43
N THR A 91 -7.78 3.78 6.13
CA THR A 91 -7.32 3.71 4.75
C THR A 91 -7.32 2.26 4.33
N GLN A 92 -8.32 1.89 3.54
CA GLN A 92 -8.55 0.52 3.09
C GLN A 92 -7.72 0.23 1.86
N THR A 93 -6.92 -0.82 1.92
CA THR A 93 -6.33 -1.44 0.74
C THR A 93 -7.31 -2.50 0.23
N PHE A 94 -8.24 -2.09 -0.63
CA PHE A 94 -9.28 -2.98 -1.11
C PHE A 94 -8.78 -3.88 -2.23
N SER A 95 -8.78 -5.21 -2.01
CA SER A 95 -8.18 -6.21 -2.87
C SER A 95 -9.18 -7.29 -3.29
N PRO A 96 -9.20 -7.72 -4.56
CA PRO A 96 -10.06 -8.81 -5.03
C PRO A 96 -9.82 -10.15 -4.32
N THR A 97 -8.63 -10.36 -3.80
CA THR A 97 -8.29 -11.58 -3.06
C THR A 97 -8.76 -11.57 -1.62
N GLY A 98 -9.37 -10.47 -1.16
CA GLY A 98 -9.73 -10.28 0.24
C GLY A 98 -8.52 -10.22 1.18
N ALA A 99 -7.33 -10.08 0.65
CA ALA A 99 -6.12 -9.98 1.42
C ALA A 99 -5.80 -8.51 1.66
N SER A 100 -6.23 -8.00 2.79
CA SER A 100 -5.81 -6.71 3.29
C SER A 100 -4.45 -6.85 3.96
N PHE A 101 -3.40 -6.45 3.25
CA PHE A 101 -2.05 -6.64 3.79
C PHE A 101 -1.62 -5.50 4.71
N SER A 102 -2.04 -4.27 4.47
CA SER A 102 -1.52 -3.14 5.22
C SER A 102 -2.48 -1.95 5.34
N ASP A 103 -3.74 -2.20 5.61
CA ASP A 103 -4.66 -1.11 5.99
C ASP A 103 -4.05 -0.25 7.08
N GLY A 104 -4.18 1.06 6.95
CA GLY A 104 -3.79 2.03 7.95
C GLY A 104 -4.99 2.54 8.75
N PHE A 105 -4.76 2.88 10.00
CA PHE A 105 -5.80 3.34 10.92
C PHE A 105 -5.35 4.54 11.75
N VAL A 106 -6.27 5.46 12.02
CA VAL A 106 -6.12 6.50 13.05
C VAL A 106 -7.44 6.58 13.81
N ASN A 107 -7.47 6.21 15.08
CA ASN A 107 -8.71 6.28 15.84
C ASN A 107 -8.92 7.63 16.53
N GLU A 108 -10.09 7.85 17.09
CA GLU A 108 -10.48 9.10 17.75
C GLU A 108 -9.65 9.44 18.99
N LYS A 109 -8.84 8.51 19.50
CA LYS A 109 -7.87 8.73 20.59
C LYS A 109 -6.45 9.01 20.05
N GLY A 110 -6.28 9.01 18.71
CA GLY A 110 -5.01 9.27 18.05
C GLY A 110 -4.11 8.05 17.91
N VAL A 111 -4.58 6.85 18.26
CA VAL A 111 -3.81 5.63 18.01
C VAL A 111 -3.72 5.41 16.50
N THR A 112 -2.50 5.46 15.98
CA THR A 112 -2.17 5.36 14.55
C THR A 112 -1.44 4.06 14.29
N ILE A 113 -1.90 3.28 13.29
CA ILE A 113 -1.38 1.93 13.01
C ILE A 113 -1.12 1.79 11.52
N VAL A 114 0.11 1.40 11.17
CA VAL A 114 0.51 0.92 9.83
C VAL A 114 1.35 -0.34 9.96
N SER A 115 1.58 -1.08 8.90
CA SER A 115 2.35 -2.32 9.02
C SER A 115 3.11 -2.71 7.76
N ASN A 116 4.21 -3.47 7.95
CA ASN A 116 5.04 -4.03 6.89
C ASN A 116 5.00 -5.56 6.98
N ALA A 117 4.75 -6.24 5.87
CA ALA A 117 4.99 -7.68 5.79
C ALA A 117 6.49 -7.95 5.92
N CYS A 118 6.88 -8.89 6.75
CA CYS A 118 8.26 -9.28 6.98
C CYS A 118 8.37 -10.79 6.81
N SER A 119 8.94 -11.24 5.71
CA SER A 119 9.15 -12.68 5.49
C SER A 119 10.01 -13.28 6.60
N GLN A 120 9.68 -14.48 7.01
CA GLN A 120 10.22 -15.14 8.19
C GLN A 120 10.82 -16.51 7.90
N ILE A 121 11.54 -17.07 8.87
CA ILE A 121 11.82 -18.51 8.94
C ILE A 121 10.54 -19.19 9.40
N PHE A 122 9.98 -20.06 8.55
CA PHE A 122 8.84 -20.87 8.99
C PHE A 122 9.33 -21.97 9.95
N PRO A 123 8.63 -22.18 11.07
CA PRO A 123 8.94 -23.30 11.95
C PRO A 123 8.75 -24.62 11.19
N GLU A 124 9.63 -25.59 11.39
CA GLU A 124 9.59 -26.94 10.77
C GLU A 124 8.26 -27.65 11.06
N ASN A 125 7.77 -27.50 12.28
CA ASN A 125 6.40 -27.85 12.64
C ASN A 125 5.59 -26.56 12.68
N LYS A 126 4.56 -26.44 11.85
CA LYS A 126 3.60 -25.32 11.93
C LYS A 126 3.17 -25.20 13.40
N GLU A 127 3.57 -24.12 14.05
CA GLU A 127 3.09 -23.85 15.41
C GLU A 127 1.56 -23.86 15.35
N LYS A 128 0.94 -24.72 16.18
CA LYS A 128 -0.51 -24.87 16.18
C LYS A 128 -1.11 -23.56 16.63
N VAL A 129 -1.80 -22.91 15.73
CA VAL A 129 -2.66 -21.77 16.07
C VAL A 129 -3.98 -22.35 16.61
N LYS A 130 -4.52 -21.75 17.66
CA LYS A 130 -5.77 -22.18 18.27
C LYS A 130 -6.96 -21.59 17.50
N ASP A 131 -7.96 -22.41 17.20
CA ASP A 131 -9.22 -22.01 16.56
C ASP A 131 -9.04 -21.27 15.22
N GLY A 132 -7.91 -21.50 14.53
CA GLY A 132 -7.54 -20.85 13.28
C GLY A 132 -6.59 -19.67 13.43
N GLY A 133 -6.35 -19.20 14.66
CA GLY A 133 -5.41 -18.10 14.93
C GLY A 133 -5.95 -16.71 14.61
N VAL A 134 -5.11 -15.70 14.77
CA VAL A 134 -5.39 -14.32 14.36
C VAL A 134 -4.49 -13.91 13.20
N GLY A 135 -4.99 -13.03 12.35
CA GLY A 135 -4.29 -12.56 11.17
C GLY A 135 -4.38 -11.05 11.00
N TYR A 136 -4.66 -10.59 9.80
CA TYR A 136 -4.65 -9.17 9.45
C TYR A 136 -5.69 -8.32 10.21
N GLY A 137 -6.80 -8.91 10.63
CA GLY A 137 -7.85 -8.26 11.42
C GLY A 137 -7.39 -7.71 12.77
N ILE A 138 -6.23 -8.16 13.29
CA ILE A 138 -5.65 -7.67 14.57
C ILE A 138 -5.46 -6.14 14.57
N ARG A 139 -5.15 -5.54 13.40
CA ARG A 139 -4.97 -4.08 13.25
C ARG A 139 -6.25 -3.33 13.56
N ARG A 140 -7.36 -3.81 12.98
CA ARG A 140 -8.67 -3.22 13.20
C ARG A 140 -9.10 -3.36 14.64
N ILE A 141 -8.87 -4.52 15.27
CA ILE A 141 -9.16 -4.73 16.70
C ILE A 141 -8.40 -3.73 17.57
N MET A 142 -7.12 -3.49 17.28
CA MET A 142 -6.36 -2.45 17.97
C MET A 142 -6.98 -1.06 17.77
N ALA A 143 -7.35 -0.70 16.53
CA ALA A 143 -7.95 0.60 16.22
C ALA A 143 -9.32 0.77 16.89
N GLU A 144 -10.13 -0.27 16.96
CA GLU A 144 -11.45 -0.26 17.59
C GLU A 144 -11.42 -0.12 19.12
N ARG A 145 -10.31 -0.51 19.78
CA ARG A 145 -10.32 -0.72 21.23
C ARG A 145 -9.27 0.08 22.00
N ALA A 146 -8.14 0.40 21.38
CA ALA A 146 -7.00 0.98 22.10
C ALA A 146 -7.11 2.49 22.25
N THR A 147 -6.81 2.99 23.43
CA THR A 147 -6.72 4.43 23.74
C THR A 147 -5.28 4.94 23.74
N THR A 148 -4.30 4.04 23.78
CA THR A 148 -2.86 4.33 23.73
C THR A 148 -2.11 3.30 22.91
N ALA A 149 -0.90 3.63 22.48
CA ALA A 149 -0.03 2.69 21.75
C ALA A 149 0.31 1.44 22.59
N ARG A 150 0.55 1.60 23.88
CA ARG A 150 0.82 0.45 24.79
C ARG A 150 -0.39 -0.45 24.95
N GLU A 151 -1.57 0.13 25.06
CA GLU A 151 -2.83 -0.64 25.12
C GLU A 151 -3.07 -1.40 23.81
N ALA A 152 -2.78 -0.79 22.66
CA ALA A 152 -2.86 -1.47 21.37
C ALA A 152 -1.92 -2.69 21.30
N ILE A 153 -0.68 -2.55 21.78
CA ILE A 153 0.27 -3.67 21.87
C ILE A 153 -0.28 -4.76 22.79
N LYS A 154 -0.81 -4.38 23.97
CA LYS A 154 -1.37 -5.36 24.91
C LYS A 154 -2.54 -6.12 24.28
N ILE A 155 -3.48 -5.44 23.64
CA ILE A 155 -4.61 -6.06 22.93
C ILE A 155 -4.10 -7.04 21.86
N ALA A 156 -3.12 -6.63 21.07
CA ALA A 156 -2.54 -7.49 20.04
C ALA A 156 -1.87 -8.71 20.65
N THR A 157 -1.03 -8.53 21.66
CA THR A 157 -0.25 -9.61 22.28
C THR A 157 -1.12 -10.59 23.06
N ASP A 158 -2.16 -10.13 23.75
CA ASP A 158 -3.14 -11.00 24.41
C ASP A 158 -3.84 -11.94 23.38
N LEU A 159 -4.14 -11.42 22.19
CA LEU A 159 -4.70 -12.23 21.11
C LEU A 159 -3.68 -13.22 20.53
N LEU A 160 -2.42 -12.80 20.38
CA LEU A 160 -1.34 -13.66 19.91
C LEU A 160 -1.06 -14.79 20.90
N ASP A 161 -1.05 -14.49 22.19
CA ASP A 161 -0.81 -15.48 23.25
C ASP A 161 -1.96 -16.49 23.34
N LYS A 162 -3.20 -16.01 23.11
CA LYS A 162 -4.40 -16.86 23.19
C LYS A 162 -4.62 -17.72 21.94
N TYR A 163 -4.43 -17.15 20.74
CA TYR A 163 -4.82 -17.80 19.49
C TYR A 163 -3.63 -18.12 18.57
N GLY A 164 -2.51 -17.42 18.72
CA GLY A 164 -1.38 -17.47 17.79
C GLY A 164 -1.62 -16.72 16.48
N TYR A 165 -0.54 -16.35 15.79
CA TYR A 165 -0.57 -15.67 14.50
C TYR A 165 -0.42 -16.67 13.36
N PHE A 166 -1.40 -16.76 12.46
CA PHE A 166 -1.40 -17.77 11.40
C PHE A 166 -0.63 -17.34 10.13
N SER A 167 -0.39 -16.04 9.97
CA SER A 167 0.16 -15.50 8.73
C SER A 167 1.71 -15.41 8.75
N ASN A 168 2.28 -14.95 7.65
CA ASN A 168 3.70 -14.64 7.55
C ASN A 168 4.08 -13.48 8.49
N GLY A 169 5.36 -13.36 8.83
CA GLY A 169 5.86 -12.35 9.74
C GLY A 169 5.46 -10.93 9.36
N ARG A 170 5.32 -10.07 10.35
CA ARG A 170 4.89 -8.69 10.18
C ARG A 170 5.48 -7.76 11.24
N THR A 171 5.74 -6.52 10.87
CA THR A 171 6.06 -5.45 11.82
C THR A 171 4.95 -4.41 11.78
N TYR A 172 4.28 -4.19 12.90
CA TYR A 172 3.33 -3.10 13.10
C TYR A 172 4.06 -1.89 13.66
N THR A 173 3.80 -0.72 13.09
CA THR A 173 4.15 0.57 13.68
C THR A 173 2.89 1.12 14.35
N ILE A 174 2.96 1.31 15.65
CA ILE A 174 1.83 1.71 16.49
C ILE A 174 2.24 2.97 17.25
N ALA A 175 1.52 4.06 17.03
CA ALA A 175 1.80 5.34 17.68
C ALA A 175 0.56 5.89 18.37
N ASP A 176 0.80 6.69 19.38
CA ASP A 176 -0.15 7.63 19.94
C ASP A 176 0.51 9.02 20.05
N PRO A 177 -0.17 10.06 20.56
CA PRO A 177 0.43 11.39 20.71
C PRO A 177 1.71 11.46 21.56
N LYS A 178 2.04 10.44 22.33
CA LYS A 178 3.15 10.46 23.30
C LYS A 178 4.34 9.62 22.86
N GLU A 179 4.07 8.46 22.24
CA GLU A 179 5.11 7.49 21.92
C GLU A 179 4.79 6.69 20.66
N VAL A 180 5.82 6.10 20.09
CA VAL A 180 5.71 5.19 18.95
C VAL A 180 6.45 3.90 19.23
N TRP A 181 5.82 2.78 18.85
CA TRP A 181 6.31 1.42 19.05
C TRP A 181 6.33 0.65 17.73
N GLN A 182 7.21 -0.31 17.67
CA GLN A 182 7.20 -1.33 16.63
C GLN A 182 7.01 -2.70 17.25
N LEU A 183 5.97 -3.40 16.81
CA LEU A 183 5.64 -4.76 17.21
C LEU A 183 5.96 -5.69 16.04
N ALA A 184 7.06 -6.43 16.13
CA ALA A 184 7.43 -7.46 15.17
C ALA A 184 6.88 -8.82 15.62
N ILE A 185 6.15 -9.48 14.73
CA ILE A 185 5.46 -10.75 15.00
C ILE A 185 5.98 -11.82 14.04
N HIS A 186 6.36 -12.96 14.60
CA HIS A 186 6.62 -14.20 13.88
C HIS A 186 5.38 -15.11 13.95
N GLN A 187 5.21 -16.01 13.00
CA GLN A 187 4.11 -16.98 13.02
C GLN A 187 4.06 -17.74 14.37
N GLY A 188 2.85 -18.02 14.83
CA GLY A 188 2.63 -18.56 16.17
C GLY A 188 2.49 -17.44 17.22
N ASN A 189 3.19 -17.54 18.33
CA ASN A 189 3.10 -16.62 19.45
C ASN A 189 4.43 -15.91 19.80
N LYS A 190 5.35 -15.83 18.86
CA LYS A 190 6.64 -15.16 19.09
C LYS A 190 6.60 -13.73 18.56
N TRP A 191 6.86 -12.77 19.45
CA TRP A 191 6.83 -11.36 19.12
C TRP A 191 7.81 -10.56 19.99
N VAL A 192 8.23 -9.42 19.47
CA VAL A 192 8.98 -8.39 20.20
C VAL A 192 8.40 -7.03 19.87
N ALA A 193 8.18 -6.20 20.89
CA ALA A 193 7.82 -4.80 20.73
C ALA A 193 8.97 -3.92 21.24
N ARG A 194 9.37 -2.92 20.46
CA ARG A 194 10.40 -1.95 20.82
C ARG A 194 9.87 -0.53 20.63
N LYS A 195 10.04 0.31 21.65
CA LYS A 195 9.79 1.74 21.58
C LYS A 195 10.84 2.41 20.68
N VAL A 196 10.40 3.26 19.78
CA VAL A 196 11.29 4.16 19.04
C VAL A 196 11.59 5.35 19.93
N LYS A 197 12.87 5.64 20.15
CA LYS A 197 13.28 6.76 21.00
C LYS A 197 13.00 8.09 20.31
N ASP A 198 12.78 9.13 21.11
CA ASP A 198 12.42 10.46 20.63
C ASP A 198 13.50 11.10 19.71
N ASN A 199 14.75 10.68 19.88
CA ASN A 199 15.89 11.13 19.08
C ASN A 199 16.28 10.18 17.92
N GLU A 200 15.47 9.18 17.59
CA GLU A 200 15.75 8.19 16.54
C GLU A 200 14.98 8.47 15.25
N VAL A 201 15.60 8.08 14.12
CA VAL A 201 14.93 7.84 12.85
C VAL A 201 15.04 6.35 12.54
N VAL A 202 13.93 5.74 12.14
CA VAL A 202 13.82 4.32 11.79
C VAL A 202 13.31 4.19 10.36
N TYR A 203 13.82 3.21 9.61
CA TYR A 203 13.28 2.83 8.32
C TYR A 203 13.10 1.31 8.24
N ILE A 204 11.92 0.88 7.75
CA ILE A 204 11.57 -0.53 7.62
C ILE A 204 11.02 -0.81 6.21
N PRO A 205 11.66 -1.69 5.45
CA PRO A 205 11.07 -2.30 4.26
C PRO A 205 10.28 -3.57 4.64
N ASN A 206 10.40 -4.66 3.87
CA ASN A 206 9.78 -5.95 4.20
C ASN A 206 10.75 -6.90 4.92
N ASN A 207 11.57 -6.35 5.77
CA ASN A 207 12.49 -7.07 6.63
C ASN A 207 12.16 -6.81 8.10
N PHE A 208 12.37 -7.82 8.94
CA PHE A 208 12.60 -7.54 10.35
C PHE A 208 13.88 -6.71 10.46
N MET A 209 13.81 -5.55 11.11
CA MET A 209 14.96 -4.66 11.25
C MET A 209 15.56 -4.64 12.65
N MET A 210 14.86 -5.19 13.66
CA MET A 210 15.30 -5.18 15.05
C MET A 210 16.51 -6.09 15.25
N ASN A 211 17.69 -5.46 15.28
CA ASN A 211 18.96 -6.05 15.63
C ASN A 211 19.47 -5.46 16.93
N LYS A 212 20.04 -6.01 17.86
CA LYS A 212 20.51 -5.45 19.15
C LYS A 212 19.37 -4.91 20.01
N VAL A 213 18.41 -5.77 20.31
CA VAL A 213 17.32 -5.47 21.23
C VAL A 213 17.79 -5.77 22.65
N ASP A 214 17.78 -4.77 23.51
CA ASP A 214 18.02 -4.96 24.94
C ASP A 214 16.74 -5.42 25.63
N VAL A 215 16.63 -6.75 25.85
CA VAL A 215 15.45 -7.35 26.49
C VAL A 215 15.36 -7.04 27.99
N THR A 216 16.40 -6.47 28.57
CA THR A 216 16.42 -6.05 29.98
C THR A 216 15.79 -4.64 30.16
N ASP A 217 15.66 -3.86 29.08
CA ASP A 217 14.99 -2.55 29.08
C ASP A 217 13.46 -2.73 29.17
N LYS A 218 12.93 -2.77 30.38
CA LYS A 218 11.50 -2.98 30.64
C LYS A 218 10.60 -1.81 30.24
N ASP A 219 11.14 -0.62 30.08
CA ASP A 219 10.40 0.56 29.64
C ASP A 219 10.30 0.68 28.11
N GLY A 220 11.34 0.22 27.42
CA GLY A 220 11.46 0.33 25.96
C GLY A 220 11.27 -0.97 25.19
N VAL A 221 11.17 -2.13 25.86
CA VAL A 221 11.08 -3.43 25.20
C VAL A 221 10.10 -4.34 25.90
N MET A 222 9.23 -4.99 25.12
CA MET A 222 8.37 -6.09 25.56
C MET A 222 8.60 -7.29 24.65
N VAL A 223 8.60 -8.49 25.21
CA VAL A 223 8.81 -9.73 24.45
C VAL A 223 7.84 -10.83 24.87
N SER A 224 7.48 -11.68 23.92
CA SER A 224 6.69 -12.86 24.23
C SER A 224 7.46 -13.84 25.10
N PRO A 225 6.77 -14.60 25.97
CA PRO A 225 7.40 -15.64 26.77
C PRO A 225 8.17 -16.64 25.91
N GLY A 226 9.40 -16.98 26.32
CA GLY A 226 10.25 -17.96 25.65
C GLY A 226 10.77 -17.55 24.27
N LEU A 227 10.71 -16.24 23.89
CA LEU A 227 11.25 -15.76 22.61
C LEU A 227 12.75 -15.99 22.49
N VAL A 228 13.50 -15.50 23.46
CA VAL A 228 14.97 -15.55 23.45
C VAL A 228 15.47 -16.96 23.72
N GLU A 229 14.86 -17.64 24.67
CA GLU A 229 15.19 -19.04 25.02
C GLU A 229 15.00 -19.97 23.82
N LYS A 230 13.95 -19.75 23.03
CA LYS A 230 13.76 -20.51 21.79
C LYS A 230 14.88 -20.21 20.78
N ALA A 231 15.25 -18.97 20.59
CA ALA A 231 16.34 -18.59 19.68
C ALA A 231 17.69 -19.20 20.12
N ILE A 232 17.96 -19.28 21.43
CA ILE A 232 19.15 -19.95 21.99
C ILE A 232 19.07 -21.45 21.71
N LYS A 233 17.94 -22.09 22.02
CA LYS A 233 17.72 -23.52 21.79
C LYS A 233 17.89 -23.91 20.33
N ASP A 234 17.42 -23.07 19.43
CA ASP A 234 17.50 -23.30 17.97
C ASP A 234 18.88 -22.92 17.38
N GLY A 235 19.86 -22.53 18.23
CA GLY A 235 21.20 -22.12 17.80
C GLY A 235 21.23 -20.81 16.98
N LYS A 236 20.18 -20.00 17.08
CA LYS A 236 20.02 -18.74 16.34
C LYS A 236 20.50 -17.50 17.12
N TYR A 237 20.77 -17.65 18.40
CA TYR A 237 21.33 -16.60 19.25
C TYR A 237 22.22 -17.23 20.33
N LYS A 238 23.36 -16.60 20.56
CA LYS A 238 24.29 -16.96 21.64
C LYS A 238 24.58 -15.70 22.44
N PRO A 239 24.03 -15.54 23.66
CA PRO A 239 24.29 -14.38 24.49
C PRO A 239 25.75 -14.34 24.94
N ALA A 240 26.31 -13.13 25.07
CA ALA A 240 27.66 -12.94 25.60
C ALA A 240 27.75 -13.38 27.08
N VAL A 241 26.68 -13.12 27.83
CA VAL A 241 26.54 -13.54 29.25
C VAL A 241 25.17 -14.20 29.39
N GLU A 242 25.14 -15.39 29.99
CA GLU A 242 23.89 -16.12 30.23
C GLU A 242 22.93 -15.31 31.09
N GLY A 243 21.66 -15.24 30.66
CA GLY A 243 20.62 -14.46 31.35
C GLY A 243 20.67 -12.95 31.12
N GLN A 244 21.68 -12.43 30.40
CA GLN A 244 21.81 -11.02 30.03
C GLN A 244 21.63 -10.86 28.52
N TRP A 245 20.41 -10.53 28.09
CA TRP A 245 20.05 -10.45 26.69
C TRP A 245 19.95 -8.99 26.22
N THR A 246 21.09 -8.28 26.24
CA THR A 246 21.17 -6.84 25.92
C THR A 246 21.38 -6.57 24.43
N ASP A 247 21.70 -7.58 23.64
CA ASP A 247 22.05 -7.49 22.23
C ASP A 247 21.27 -8.48 21.33
N PHE A 248 20.09 -8.91 21.77
CA PHE A 248 19.30 -9.89 21.05
C PHE A 248 18.99 -9.44 19.63
N ASN A 249 19.36 -10.27 18.64
CA ASN A 249 19.14 -10.00 17.23
C ASN A 249 17.91 -10.76 16.72
N PHE A 250 16.72 -10.16 16.86
CA PHE A 250 15.46 -10.74 16.39
C PHE A 250 15.46 -10.97 14.88
N ARG A 251 16.02 -10.00 14.11
CA ARG A 251 16.13 -10.09 12.66
C ARG A 251 16.85 -11.35 12.22
N GLU A 252 17.98 -11.65 12.81
CA GLU A 252 18.79 -12.81 12.47
C GLU A 252 18.17 -14.12 12.94
N ALA A 253 17.59 -14.11 14.14
CA ALA A 253 16.98 -15.30 14.73
C ALA A 253 15.74 -15.78 13.95
N TYR A 254 14.96 -14.86 13.37
CA TYR A 254 13.64 -15.17 12.82
C TYR A 254 13.47 -14.86 11.32
N GLN A 255 14.49 -14.37 10.63
CA GLN A 255 14.44 -14.10 9.18
C GLN A 255 15.58 -14.76 8.40
N PRO A 256 15.31 -15.45 7.27
CA PRO A 256 16.37 -16.05 6.45
C PRO A 256 17.31 -14.97 5.86
N ALA A 257 18.63 -15.23 5.86
CA ALA A 257 19.64 -14.33 5.28
C ALA A 257 19.30 -13.95 3.83
N LYS A 258 18.94 -14.92 2.99
CA LYS A 258 18.55 -14.70 1.58
C LYS A 258 17.43 -13.67 1.38
N LEU A 259 16.52 -13.51 2.35
CA LEU A 259 15.44 -12.54 2.27
C LEU A 259 15.90 -11.15 2.73
N ARG A 260 16.87 -11.07 3.63
CA ARG A 260 17.50 -9.81 4.03
C ARG A 260 18.30 -9.21 2.87
N GLU A 261 19.00 -10.07 2.12
CA GLU A 261 19.86 -9.72 0.99
C GLU A 261 19.11 -9.60 -0.34
N ALA A 262 17.84 -10.01 -0.38
CA ALA A 262 17.04 -9.92 -1.60
C ALA A 262 17.06 -8.48 -2.16
N GLN A 263 17.36 -8.36 -3.47
CA GLN A 263 17.59 -7.08 -4.14
C GLN A 263 16.49 -6.04 -3.86
N TYR A 264 15.24 -6.44 -3.85
CA TYR A 264 14.12 -5.55 -3.59
C TYR A 264 14.08 -4.97 -2.17
N ASN A 265 14.63 -5.68 -1.17
CA ASN A 265 14.80 -5.18 0.20
C ASN A 265 16.08 -4.36 0.33
N PHE A 266 17.17 -4.87 -0.23
CA PHE A 266 18.48 -4.23 -0.15
C PHE A 266 18.46 -2.85 -0.79
N SER A 267 17.95 -2.71 -2.03
CA SER A 267 17.90 -1.41 -2.73
C SER A 267 17.09 -0.35 -1.97
N ARG A 268 15.92 -0.71 -1.43
CA ARG A 268 15.09 0.22 -0.66
C ARG A 268 15.77 0.66 0.64
N ASN A 269 16.41 -0.26 1.36
CA ASN A 269 17.24 0.08 2.52
C ASN A 269 18.37 1.04 2.12
N GLN A 270 19.09 0.73 1.05
CA GLN A 270 20.21 1.55 0.58
C GLN A 270 19.76 2.97 0.22
N ILE A 271 18.65 3.11 -0.52
CA ILE A 271 18.09 4.42 -0.88
C ILE A 271 17.68 5.19 0.37
N ALA A 272 16.92 4.57 1.27
CA ALA A 272 16.44 5.24 2.48
C ALA A 272 17.58 5.63 3.41
N TRP A 273 18.46 4.70 3.76
CA TRP A 273 19.56 4.97 4.68
C TRP A 273 20.58 5.95 4.12
N LYS A 274 20.82 5.94 2.79
CA LYS A 274 21.64 6.97 2.14
C LYS A 274 21.01 8.37 2.28
N LYS A 275 19.70 8.50 2.11
CA LYS A 275 18.98 9.78 2.29
C LYS A 275 18.95 10.22 3.76
N ILE A 276 18.90 9.29 4.71
CA ILE A 276 18.87 9.58 6.14
C ILE A 276 20.27 9.92 6.67
N THR A 277 21.29 9.15 6.30
CA THR A 277 22.63 9.21 6.91
C THR A 277 23.72 9.78 6.00
N GLY A 278 23.49 9.84 4.70
CA GLY A 278 24.52 10.12 3.69
C GLY A 278 25.47 8.94 3.39
N LYS A 279 25.31 7.80 4.07
CA LYS A 279 26.19 6.63 3.95
C LYS A 279 25.61 5.58 2.99
N THR A 280 26.49 4.82 2.35
CA THR A 280 26.19 3.59 1.62
C THR A 280 26.61 2.40 2.45
N PHE A 281 25.95 1.25 2.25
CA PHE A 281 26.15 0.00 2.99
C PHE A 281 26.47 -1.12 2.00
N ASN A 282 27.35 -2.04 2.38
CA ASN A 282 27.84 -3.08 1.48
C ASN A 282 27.06 -4.40 1.63
N SER A 283 26.42 -4.61 2.78
CA SER A 283 25.62 -5.80 3.06
C SER A 283 24.32 -5.46 3.80
N ALA A 284 23.36 -6.39 3.77
CA ALA A 284 22.09 -6.22 4.48
C ALA A 284 22.28 -6.18 6.01
N ASP A 285 23.32 -6.82 6.53
CA ASP A 285 23.57 -6.89 7.97
C ASP A 285 24.12 -5.59 8.54
N GLU A 286 24.72 -4.74 7.70
CA GLU A 286 25.19 -3.40 8.08
C GLU A 286 24.04 -2.39 8.28
N PHE A 287 22.84 -2.64 7.72
CA PHE A 287 21.74 -1.71 7.91
C PHE A 287 21.34 -1.61 9.37
N PRO A 288 21.32 -0.38 9.95
CA PRO A 288 20.89 -0.19 11.32
C PRO A 288 19.38 -0.39 11.46
N TYR A 289 18.91 -0.68 12.67
CA TYR A 289 17.49 -0.58 13.01
C TYR A 289 17.05 0.89 13.07
N SER A 290 17.86 1.72 13.74
CA SER A 290 17.62 3.15 13.92
C SER A 290 18.94 3.92 13.94
N VAL A 291 18.85 5.21 13.71
CA VAL A 291 19.98 6.14 13.86
C VAL A 291 19.54 7.40 14.60
N VAL A 292 20.47 8.04 15.32
CA VAL A 292 20.34 9.41 15.76
C VAL A 292 20.89 10.28 14.64
N PRO A 293 20.05 11.01 13.89
CA PRO A 293 20.50 11.78 12.74
C PRO A 293 21.21 13.06 13.17
N ASN A 294 22.06 13.60 12.31
CA ASN A 294 22.76 14.88 12.53
C ASN A 294 21.91 16.11 12.13
N LYS A 295 20.70 15.92 11.62
CA LYS A 295 19.77 16.97 11.21
C LYS A 295 18.35 16.58 11.54
N LYS A 296 17.46 17.57 11.68
CA LYS A 296 16.02 17.32 11.84
C LYS A 296 15.35 17.02 10.50
N PHE A 297 14.38 16.10 10.54
CA PHE A 297 13.56 15.69 9.40
C PHE A 297 12.17 16.33 9.52
N GLY A 298 11.64 16.82 8.40
CA GLY A 298 10.27 17.31 8.29
C GLY A 298 9.44 16.45 7.35
N VAL A 299 8.19 16.84 7.16
CA VAL A 299 7.24 16.18 6.25
C VAL A 299 7.83 16.03 4.84
N GLU A 300 8.44 17.09 4.30
CA GLU A 300 9.01 17.06 2.96
C GLU A 300 10.22 16.12 2.84
N ASP A 301 11.02 15.97 3.90
CA ASP A 301 12.11 15.00 3.91
C ASP A 301 11.57 13.56 3.87
N VAL A 302 10.50 13.29 4.60
CA VAL A 302 9.82 11.98 4.60
C VAL A 302 9.18 11.69 3.24
N LYS A 303 8.44 12.66 2.66
CA LYS A 303 7.87 12.55 1.31
C LYS A 303 8.94 12.25 0.26
N LYS A 304 10.11 12.91 0.32
CA LYS A 304 11.24 12.65 -0.60
C LYS A 304 11.78 11.24 -0.50
N ILE A 305 11.76 10.63 0.68
CA ILE A 305 12.18 9.23 0.87
C ILE A 305 11.13 8.31 0.27
N LEU A 306 9.85 8.50 0.59
CA LEU A 306 8.76 7.65 0.10
C LEU A 306 8.56 7.72 -1.43
N ARG A 307 8.96 8.83 -2.06
CA ARG A 307 8.91 9.05 -3.51
C ARG A 307 10.08 8.48 -4.29
N ALA A 308 11.15 8.07 -3.62
CA ALA A 308 12.33 7.60 -4.32
C ALA A 308 11.96 6.43 -5.24
N ASP A 309 12.17 6.63 -6.54
CA ASP A 309 11.80 5.71 -7.61
C ASP A 309 13.01 4.98 -8.20
N SER A 310 12.83 4.31 -9.32
CA SER A 310 13.88 3.52 -9.98
C SER A 310 15.09 4.32 -10.45
N LYS A 311 14.98 5.64 -10.62
CA LYS A 311 16.12 6.49 -10.96
C LYS A 311 17.13 6.57 -9.83
N GLU A 312 16.73 6.36 -8.59
CA GLU A 312 17.60 6.41 -7.42
C GLU A 312 18.64 5.27 -7.41
N ASP A 313 18.36 4.12 -8.04
CA ASP A 313 19.32 3.04 -8.22
C ASP A 313 19.82 2.90 -9.67
N GLY A 314 19.52 3.87 -10.53
CA GLY A 314 20.09 4.01 -11.87
C GLY A 314 19.60 3.00 -12.91
N LYS A 315 18.45 2.37 -12.71
CA LYS A 315 17.95 1.26 -13.51
C LYS A 315 16.60 1.53 -14.19
N ALA A 316 16.44 2.66 -14.85
CA ALA A 316 15.28 2.92 -15.68
C ALA A 316 15.29 2.06 -16.96
N GLY A 317 14.12 1.57 -17.39
CA GLY A 317 13.92 0.79 -18.62
C GLY A 317 12.97 1.47 -19.60
N GLU A 318 12.36 0.71 -20.50
CA GLU A 318 11.32 1.20 -21.42
C GLU A 318 10.10 1.71 -20.69
N TRP A 319 9.66 1.00 -19.64
CA TRP A 319 8.77 1.54 -18.63
C TRP A 319 9.59 2.29 -17.59
N TYR A 320 9.04 3.37 -17.06
CA TYR A 320 9.73 4.23 -16.11
C TYR A 320 10.28 3.48 -14.89
N HIS A 321 9.53 2.48 -14.38
CA HIS A 321 9.89 1.68 -13.20
C HIS A 321 10.30 0.23 -13.54
N GLU A 322 10.61 -0.09 -14.77
CA GLU A 322 10.77 -1.48 -15.20
C GLU A 322 11.93 -2.20 -14.53
N LYS A 323 13.06 -1.54 -14.39
CA LYS A 323 14.33 -2.15 -13.94
C LYS A 323 14.78 -1.69 -12.56
N GLY A 324 13.99 -0.90 -11.87
CA GLY A 324 14.36 -0.36 -10.57
C GLY A 324 13.65 -1.03 -9.40
N PHE A 325 14.26 -0.94 -8.24
CA PHE A 325 13.69 -1.34 -6.96
C PHE A 325 13.57 -0.14 -6.03
N GLY A 326 13.00 0.96 -6.54
CA GLY A 326 12.74 2.15 -5.77
C GLY A 326 11.79 1.92 -4.60
N ILE A 327 11.67 2.92 -3.74
CA ILE A 327 10.71 2.94 -2.62
C ILE A 327 9.30 3.20 -3.17
N SER A 328 9.16 4.13 -4.12
CA SER A 328 7.96 4.28 -4.96
C SER A 328 8.09 3.37 -6.17
N ARG A 329 7.09 2.54 -6.44
CA ARG A 329 7.15 1.48 -7.45
C ARG A 329 5.78 1.17 -8.03
N PRO A 330 5.69 0.43 -9.15
CA PRO A 330 4.40 0.11 -9.78
C PRO A 330 3.38 -0.59 -8.88
N THR A 331 3.85 -1.24 -7.82
CA THR A 331 3.01 -1.89 -6.80
C THR A 331 2.56 -0.95 -5.68
N THR A 332 3.01 0.31 -5.65
CA THR A 332 2.61 1.28 -4.62
C THR A 332 1.21 1.81 -4.94
N HIS A 333 0.22 1.44 -4.13
CA HIS A 333 -1.17 1.83 -4.30
C HIS A 333 -1.54 3.10 -3.55
N GLU A 334 -0.81 3.38 -2.49
CA GLU A 334 -0.98 4.57 -1.68
C GLU A 334 0.28 4.92 -0.93
N SER A 335 0.34 6.17 -0.51
CA SER A 335 1.35 6.65 0.42
C SER A 335 0.76 7.67 1.37
N VAL A 336 1.26 7.68 2.62
CA VAL A 336 0.79 8.60 3.65
C VAL A 336 1.94 9.05 4.53
N VAL A 337 1.88 10.32 4.98
CA VAL A 337 2.75 10.86 6.02
C VAL A 337 1.88 11.42 7.13
N TYR A 338 1.86 10.77 8.27
CA TYR A 338 1.18 11.26 9.48
C TYR A 338 2.10 12.19 10.28
N VAL A 339 1.54 13.30 10.76
CA VAL A 339 2.16 14.19 11.74
C VAL A 339 1.30 14.11 12.99
N MET A 340 1.85 13.54 14.05
CA MET A 340 1.13 13.33 15.30
C MET A 340 0.91 14.66 16.02
N ASP A 341 -0.18 14.76 16.77
CA ASP A 341 -0.49 15.91 17.61
C ASP A 341 -1.03 15.42 18.97
N SER A 342 -0.83 16.19 20.03
CA SER A 342 -1.33 15.89 21.37
C SER A 342 -2.86 15.83 21.42
N ASN A 343 -3.55 16.59 20.56
CA ASN A 343 -4.97 16.46 20.34
C ASN A 343 -5.22 15.63 19.06
N PRO A 344 -5.86 14.47 19.15
CA PRO A 344 -6.11 13.60 17.99
C PRO A 344 -6.80 14.30 16.81
N LEU A 345 -7.66 15.28 17.07
CA LEU A 345 -8.35 16.05 16.02
C LEU A 345 -7.38 16.84 15.12
N PHE A 346 -6.20 17.20 15.61
CA PHE A 346 -5.19 17.98 14.89
C PHE A 346 -4.09 17.12 14.27
N ILE A 347 -4.18 15.79 14.38
CA ILE A 347 -3.32 14.89 13.62
C ILE A 347 -3.51 15.19 12.14
N GLN A 348 -2.40 15.38 11.42
CA GLN A 348 -2.40 15.61 9.99
C GLN A 348 -1.99 14.33 9.26
N ALA A 349 -2.57 14.11 8.10
CA ALA A 349 -2.11 13.11 7.15
C ALA A 349 -1.88 13.78 5.79
N TYR A 350 -0.77 13.51 5.15
CA TYR A 350 -0.49 13.87 3.78
C TYR A 350 -0.62 12.58 2.97
N LYS A 351 -1.67 12.46 2.18
CA LYS A 351 -2.10 11.21 1.55
C LYS A 351 -2.11 11.30 0.04
N THR A 352 -1.66 10.25 -0.65
CA THR A 352 -1.92 10.06 -2.07
C THR A 352 -2.61 8.72 -2.33
N LEU A 353 -3.46 8.67 -3.38
CA LEU A 353 -4.29 7.51 -3.73
C LEU A 353 -3.64 6.59 -4.78
N ALA A 354 -2.40 6.86 -5.16
CA ALA A 354 -1.61 6.06 -6.07
C ALA A 354 -0.12 6.25 -5.76
N ARG A 355 0.77 6.03 -6.72
CA ARG A 355 2.22 6.16 -6.52
C ARG A 355 2.64 7.59 -6.19
N PRO A 356 3.37 7.80 -5.10
CA PRO A 356 3.78 9.15 -4.68
C PRO A 356 4.82 9.79 -5.61
N SER A 357 5.43 9.05 -6.51
CA SER A 357 6.32 9.61 -7.53
C SER A 357 5.57 10.45 -8.56
N GLU A 358 4.35 10.07 -8.94
CA GLU A 358 3.56 10.76 -10.00
C GLU A 358 2.34 11.52 -9.47
N THR A 359 1.95 11.32 -8.23
CA THR A 359 0.71 11.87 -7.67
C THR A 359 0.98 12.77 -6.46
N PRO A 360 0.09 13.75 -6.17
CA PRO A 360 0.28 14.69 -5.07
C PRO A 360 -0.05 14.08 -3.72
N TYR A 361 0.65 14.50 -2.68
CA TYR A 361 0.21 14.33 -1.31
C TYR A 361 -0.80 15.42 -0.93
N VAL A 362 -2.01 15.01 -0.66
CA VAL A 362 -3.12 15.89 -0.24
C VAL A 362 -3.14 15.95 1.29
N PRO A 363 -3.00 17.14 1.91
CA PRO A 363 -3.14 17.28 3.35
C PRO A 363 -4.58 17.03 3.78
N LEU A 364 -4.78 16.22 4.82
CA LEU A 364 -6.07 15.96 5.43
C LEU A 364 -5.94 15.78 6.95
N TYR A 365 -7.07 15.83 7.65
CA TYR A 365 -7.21 15.63 9.08
C TYR A 365 -8.03 14.36 9.32
N PRO A 366 -7.40 13.20 9.56
CA PRO A 366 -8.07 11.89 9.53
C PRO A 366 -9.21 11.77 10.55
N VAL A 367 -9.04 12.31 11.77
CA VAL A 367 -10.06 12.27 12.82
C VAL A 367 -11.24 13.23 12.54
N ALA A 368 -11.05 14.22 11.67
CA ALA A 368 -12.12 15.09 11.20
C ALA A 368 -12.96 14.49 10.06
N LYS A 369 -12.78 13.23 9.75
CA LYS A 369 -13.38 12.46 8.66
C LYS A 369 -12.86 12.84 7.26
N PRO A 370 -12.54 11.86 6.41
CA PRO A 370 -12.11 12.11 5.03
C PRO A 370 -13.27 12.64 4.16
N ALA A 371 -12.95 13.17 2.98
CA ALA A 371 -13.96 13.49 1.98
C ALA A 371 -14.69 12.21 1.54
N GLN A 372 -16.02 12.27 1.42
CA GLN A 372 -16.82 11.09 1.03
C GLN A 372 -16.42 10.56 -0.36
N ALA A 373 -16.05 11.44 -1.26
CA ALA A 373 -15.61 11.10 -2.61
C ALA A 373 -14.32 10.24 -2.64
N THR A 374 -13.60 10.09 -1.52
CA THR A 374 -12.43 9.19 -1.42
C THR A 374 -12.80 7.71 -1.26
N ALA A 375 -14.07 7.38 -1.11
CA ALA A 375 -14.60 6.02 -0.99
C ALA A 375 -15.73 5.79 -2.01
N PHE A 376 -15.70 4.65 -2.68
CA PHE A 376 -16.77 4.22 -3.60
C PHE A 376 -17.71 3.19 -2.96
N LEU A 377 -17.37 2.66 -1.81
CA LEU A 377 -18.24 1.86 -0.95
C LEU A 377 -18.54 2.62 0.33
N THR A 378 -19.67 2.39 0.93
CA THR A 378 -19.90 2.80 2.32
C THR A 378 -18.95 2.02 3.24
N TRP A 379 -18.63 2.56 4.42
CA TRP A 379 -17.74 1.86 5.37
C TRP A 379 -18.28 0.49 5.79
N ASP A 380 -19.60 0.32 5.86
CA ASP A 380 -20.26 -0.95 6.21
C ASP A 380 -20.13 -1.98 5.09
N GLU A 381 -20.37 -1.58 3.84
CA GLU A 381 -20.14 -2.42 2.66
C GLU A 381 -18.66 -2.78 2.50
N ALA A 382 -17.78 -1.79 2.67
CA ALA A 382 -16.34 -2.00 2.65
C ALA A 382 -15.90 -3.02 3.72
N THR A 383 -16.49 -2.96 4.92
CA THR A 383 -16.23 -3.93 5.99
C THR A 383 -16.70 -5.34 5.60
N LYS A 384 -17.91 -5.47 5.06
CA LYS A 384 -18.48 -6.76 4.65
C LYS A 384 -17.72 -7.41 3.50
N GLN A 385 -17.21 -6.59 2.58
CA GLN A 385 -16.50 -7.05 1.39
C GLN A 385 -14.98 -7.18 1.59
N HIS A 386 -14.42 -6.72 2.69
CA HIS A 386 -12.98 -6.61 2.88
C HIS A 386 -12.21 -7.91 2.66
N PHE A 387 -12.74 -9.03 3.15
CA PHE A 387 -12.18 -10.38 2.97
C PHE A 387 -12.97 -11.27 2.01
N ASN A 388 -13.97 -10.72 1.35
CA ASN A 388 -14.81 -11.43 0.39
C ASN A 388 -15.35 -10.46 -0.67
N ALA A 389 -14.42 -9.83 -1.36
CA ALA A 389 -14.73 -8.79 -2.32
C ALA A 389 -15.41 -9.36 -3.57
N LYS A 390 -16.37 -8.59 -4.11
CA LYS A 390 -17.04 -8.93 -5.36
C LYS A 390 -16.24 -8.33 -6.54
N PRO A 391 -16.08 -9.06 -7.66
CA PRO A 391 -15.33 -8.58 -8.82
C PRO A 391 -15.81 -7.21 -9.34
N GLU A 392 -17.13 -7.01 -9.41
CA GLU A 392 -17.74 -5.77 -9.88
C GLU A 392 -17.40 -4.53 -9.02
N SER A 393 -16.98 -4.74 -7.76
CA SER A 393 -16.50 -3.64 -6.91
C SER A 393 -15.15 -3.07 -7.35
N PHE A 394 -14.51 -3.70 -8.34
CA PHE A 394 -13.24 -3.25 -8.95
C PHE A 394 -13.43 -2.71 -10.37
N ASN A 395 -14.67 -2.45 -10.78
CA ASN A 395 -14.95 -1.85 -12.07
C ASN A 395 -14.23 -0.51 -12.24
N TYR A 396 -13.67 -0.31 -13.41
CA TYR A 396 -13.29 1.04 -13.82
C TYR A 396 -14.55 1.91 -13.87
N ASN A 397 -14.48 3.06 -13.22
CA ASN A 397 -15.55 4.06 -13.24
C ASN A 397 -14.90 5.45 -13.27
N PRO A 398 -15.07 6.22 -14.36
CA PRO A 398 -14.46 7.55 -14.51
C PRO A 398 -14.93 8.55 -13.45
N ASP A 399 -16.12 8.35 -12.87
CA ASP A 399 -16.68 9.20 -11.82
C ASP A 399 -15.98 9.01 -10.46
N TRP A 400 -15.17 7.97 -10.32
CA TRP A 400 -14.42 7.76 -9.10
C TRP A 400 -13.03 8.42 -9.16
N PRO A 401 -12.75 9.35 -8.26
CA PRO A 401 -11.53 10.16 -8.30
C PRO A 401 -10.23 9.36 -8.33
N VAL A 402 -10.19 8.22 -7.68
CA VAL A 402 -9.00 7.37 -7.62
C VAL A 402 -8.48 6.99 -9.01
N TRP A 403 -9.37 6.88 -10.00
CA TRP A 403 -8.98 6.51 -11.35
C TRP A 403 -8.18 7.58 -12.08
N SER A 404 -8.41 8.87 -11.80
CA SER A 404 -7.57 9.94 -12.37
C SER A 404 -6.12 9.83 -11.88
N PHE A 405 -5.91 9.42 -10.62
CA PHE A 405 -4.59 9.18 -10.06
C PHE A 405 -3.92 7.93 -10.68
N ILE A 406 -4.66 6.82 -10.78
CA ILE A 406 -4.16 5.55 -11.36
C ILE A 406 -3.84 5.72 -12.85
N ASN A 407 -4.73 6.37 -13.62
CA ASN A 407 -4.56 6.55 -15.06
C ASN A 407 -3.40 7.48 -15.39
N THR A 408 -3.18 8.53 -14.60
CA THR A 408 -1.97 9.37 -14.73
C THR A 408 -0.72 8.53 -14.55
N SER A 409 -0.70 7.65 -13.54
CA SER A 409 0.43 6.74 -13.32
C SER A 409 0.61 5.74 -14.47
N ASN A 410 -0.48 5.18 -15.03
CA ASN A 410 -0.42 4.27 -16.17
C ASN A 410 0.14 4.96 -17.42
N ALA A 411 -0.31 6.18 -17.72
CA ALA A 411 0.16 6.94 -18.88
C ALA A 411 1.65 7.31 -18.77
N ILE A 412 2.08 7.78 -17.60
CA ILE A 412 3.47 8.22 -17.37
C ILE A 412 4.47 7.06 -17.43
N GLU A 413 4.05 5.85 -17.07
CA GLU A 413 4.92 4.66 -17.23
C GLU A 413 5.49 4.55 -18.63
N TYR A 414 4.73 4.91 -19.65
CA TYR A 414 5.11 4.83 -21.05
C TYR A 414 5.54 6.18 -21.63
N ILE A 415 4.84 7.26 -21.32
CA ILE A 415 5.13 8.61 -21.81
C ILE A 415 6.17 9.29 -20.92
N HIS A 416 7.38 8.75 -20.87
CA HIS A 416 8.44 9.20 -19.96
C HIS A 416 8.82 10.69 -20.11
N GLN A 417 8.71 11.23 -21.33
CA GLN A 417 9.05 12.63 -21.61
C GLN A 417 8.11 13.60 -20.89
N ALA A 418 6.91 13.17 -20.57
CA ALA A 418 5.94 13.97 -19.83
C ALA A 418 6.21 13.97 -18.31
N TYR A 419 7.00 13.04 -17.80
CA TYR A 419 7.22 12.85 -16.35
C TYR A 419 7.69 14.12 -15.65
N GLU A 420 8.76 14.74 -16.11
CA GLU A 420 9.34 15.93 -15.45
C GLU A 420 8.37 17.11 -15.44
N LYS A 421 7.61 17.29 -16.53
CA LYS A 421 6.58 18.34 -16.62
C LYS A 421 5.44 18.08 -15.66
N ASN A 422 4.95 16.84 -15.61
CA ASN A 422 3.90 16.42 -14.68
C ASN A 422 4.35 16.60 -13.23
N MET A 423 5.59 16.22 -12.90
CA MET A 423 6.12 16.35 -11.55
C MET A 423 6.21 17.80 -11.08
N LYS A 424 6.54 18.73 -11.96
CA LYS A 424 6.50 20.17 -11.61
C LYS A 424 5.08 20.62 -11.23
N GLN A 425 4.06 20.18 -11.97
CA GLN A 425 2.65 20.45 -11.67
C GLN A 425 2.25 19.86 -10.32
N VAL A 426 2.53 18.59 -10.09
CA VAL A 426 2.22 17.87 -8.85
C VAL A 426 2.89 18.55 -7.65
N ARG A 427 4.17 18.94 -7.75
CA ARG A 427 4.88 19.64 -6.67
C ARG A 427 4.33 21.04 -6.41
N SER A 428 3.91 21.74 -7.46
CA SER A 428 3.27 23.06 -7.32
C SER A 428 1.95 22.96 -6.57
N LEU A 429 1.13 21.98 -6.92
CA LEU A 429 -0.14 21.69 -6.25
C LEU A 429 0.07 21.34 -4.77
N GLU A 430 1.00 20.45 -4.45
CA GLU A 430 1.31 20.09 -3.06
C GLU A 430 1.74 21.30 -2.23
N LYS A 431 2.61 22.15 -2.80
CA LYS A 431 3.04 23.37 -2.15
C LYS A 431 1.87 24.30 -1.89
N GLU A 432 0.94 24.40 -2.84
CA GLU A 432 -0.26 25.22 -2.71
C GLU A 432 -1.18 24.69 -1.61
N LEU A 433 -1.53 23.40 -1.66
CA LEU A 433 -2.36 22.75 -0.65
C LEU A 433 -1.72 22.80 0.77
N GLY A 434 -0.41 22.73 0.83
CA GLY A 434 0.34 22.79 2.10
C GLY A 434 0.40 24.18 2.74
N LYS A 435 0.29 25.26 1.95
CA LYS A 435 0.41 26.65 2.47
C LYS A 435 -0.68 27.01 3.50
N THR A 436 -1.84 26.42 3.40
CA THR A 436 -3.00 26.76 4.23
C THR A 436 -3.06 25.96 5.55
N VAL A 437 -2.32 24.85 5.65
CA VAL A 437 -2.38 23.89 6.77
C VAL A 437 -2.15 24.56 8.13
N ALA A 438 -1.15 25.42 8.24
CA ALA A 438 -0.85 26.10 9.51
C ALA A 438 -2.00 27.00 9.96
N LYS A 439 -2.57 27.80 9.05
CA LYS A 439 -3.71 28.68 9.33
C LYS A 439 -4.99 27.90 9.63
N GLU A 440 -5.19 26.78 8.94
CA GLU A 440 -6.34 25.90 9.18
C GLU A 440 -6.28 25.30 10.58
N LEU A 441 -5.12 24.84 11.01
CA LEU A 441 -4.93 24.32 12.36
C LEU A 441 -5.09 25.42 13.44
N GLU A 442 -4.60 26.64 13.19
CA GLU A 442 -4.82 27.77 14.10
C GLU A 442 -6.30 28.03 14.26
N THR A 443 -7.05 28.17 13.15
CA THR A 443 -8.51 28.33 13.18
C THR A 443 -9.21 27.18 13.91
N ALA A 444 -8.83 25.94 13.61
CA ALA A 444 -9.40 24.76 14.26
C ALA A 444 -9.14 24.74 15.78
N LYS A 445 -7.96 25.16 16.22
CA LYS A 445 -7.62 25.27 17.65
C LYS A 445 -8.47 26.33 18.36
N GLU A 446 -8.72 27.45 17.72
CA GLU A 446 -9.63 28.48 18.29
C GLU A 446 -11.08 27.97 18.32
N LEU A 447 -11.56 27.32 17.26
CA LEU A 447 -12.89 26.72 17.25
C LEU A 447 -13.05 25.63 18.31
N ALA A 448 -12.00 24.82 18.56
CA ALA A 448 -12.02 23.76 19.56
C ALA A 448 -12.17 24.27 21.01
N LYS A 449 -11.74 25.51 21.29
CA LYS A 449 -11.96 26.17 22.59
C LYS A 449 -13.46 26.45 22.83
N ILE A 450 -14.23 26.65 21.73
CA ILE A 450 -15.66 26.88 21.77
C ILE A 450 -16.43 25.57 21.72
N SER A 451 -16.09 24.70 20.78
CA SER A 451 -16.69 23.39 20.56
C SER A 451 -15.77 22.49 19.74
N PRO A 452 -15.38 21.31 20.26
CA PRO A 452 -14.67 20.31 19.48
C PRO A 452 -15.37 19.90 18.19
N GLN A 453 -16.72 19.86 18.20
CA GLN A 453 -17.52 19.54 17.04
C GLN A 453 -17.37 20.60 15.93
N LYS A 454 -17.40 21.92 16.26
CA LYS A 454 -17.17 22.97 15.27
C LYS A 454 -15.78 22.89 14.66
N ALA A 455 -14.78 22.57 15.44
CA ALA A 455 -13.42 22.34 14.92
C ALA A 455 -13.37 21.14 13.97
N GLN A 456 -14.06 20.05 14.30
CA GLN A 456 -14.15 18.86 13.46
C GLN A 456 -14.84 19.16 12.13
N GLU A 457 -15.98 19.86 12.16
CA GLU A 457 -16.73 20.27 10.97
C GLU A 457 -15.90 21.20 10.07
N TRP A 458 -15.17 22.15 10.66
CA TRP A 458 -14.25 23.01 9.93
C TRP A 458 -13.15 22.22 9.23
N LEU A 459 -12.46 21.34 9.94
CA LEU A 459 -11.39 20.51 9.36
C LEU A 459 -11.92 19.53 8.33
N HIS A 460 -13.14 18.98 8.52
CA HIS A 460 -13.80 18.17 7.51
C HIS A 460 -14.03 18.97 6.22
N SER A 461 -14.53 20.21 6.31
CA SER A 461 -14.71 21.05 5.12
C SER A 461 -13.40 21.29 4.37
N LYS A 462 -12.26 21.35 5.09
CA LYS A 462 -10.92 21.47 4.48
C LYS A 462 -10.44 20.18 3.85
N ASN A 463 -10.82 19.03 4.40
CA ASN A 463 -10.56 17.73 3.75
C ASN A 463 -11.27 17.65 2.39
N VAL A 464 -12.55 18.06 2.32
CA VAL A 464 -13.32 18.08 1.07
C VAL A 464 -12.70 19.05 0.06
N GLU A 465 -12.51 20.32 0.44
CA GLU A 465 -11.94 21.36 -0.43
C GLU A 465 -10.61 20.95 -1.07
N LYS A 466 -9.70 20.39 -0.26
CA LYS A 466 -8.37 19.99 -0.74
C LYS A 466 -8.41 18.77 -1.63
N PHE A 467 -9.29 17.82 -1.31
CA PHE A 467 -9.45 16.63 -2.10
C PHE A 467 -10.04 16.96 -3.48
N ASP A 468 -11.11 17.76 -3.53
CA ASP A 468 -11.75 18.17 -4.78
C ASP A 468 -10.73 18.90 -5.69
N LYS A 469 -9.97 19.83 -5.11
CA LYS A 469 -8.91 20.54 -5.84
C LYS A 469 -7.82 19.59 -6.37
N ALA A 470 -7.44 18.58 -5.58
CA ALA A 470 -6.44 17.61 -6.02
C ALA A 470 -6.98 16.70 -7.13
N GLN A 471 -8.26 16.34 -7.05
CA GLN A 471 -8.95 15.54 -8.08
C GLN A 471 -9.02 16.30 -9.40
N GLU A 472 -9.49 17.55 -9.40
CA GLU A 472 -9.54 18.42 -10.59
C GLU A 472 -8.15 18.54 -11.23
N ALA A 473 -7.12 18.82 -10.42
CA ALA A 473 -5.75 18.95 -10.91
C ALA A 473 -5.18 17.64 -11.48
N MET A 474 -5.55 16.49 -10.94
CA MET A 474 -5.13 15.19 -11.47
C MET A 474 -5.87 14.84 -12.77
N GLN A 475 -7.16 15.20 -12.87
CA GLN A 475 -7.93 15.07 -14.12
C GLN A 475 -7.29 15.91 -15.23
N GLU A 476 -7.03 17.20 -14.95
CA GLU A 476 -6.34 18.08 -15.91
C GLU A 476 -4.93 17.57 -16.27
N ALA A 477 -4.19 17.02 -15.30
CA ALA A 477 -2.86 16.48 -15.56
C ALA A 477 -2.94 15.29 -16.52
N PHE A 478 -3.92 14.41 -16.35
CA PHE A 478 -4.16 13.28 -17.22
C PHE A 478 -4.56 13.73 -18.64
N GLU A 479 -5.49 14.68 -18.76
CA GLU A 479 -5.90 15.25 -20.06
C GLU A 479 -4.73 15.91 -20.81
N LYS A 480 -3.82 16.57 -20.08
CA LYS A 480 -2.62 17.20 -20.65
C LYS A 480 -1.57 16.19 -21.13
N LEU A 481 -1.61 14.94 -20.64
CA LEU A 481 -0.81 13.84 -21.21
C LEU A 481 -1.32 13.47 -22.60
N SER A 482 -2.51 13.96 -22.97
CA SER A 482 -3.17 13.75 -24.25
C SER A 482 -3.25 12.26 -24.61
N PRO A 483 -3.88 11.45 -23.75
CA PRO A 483 -4.14 10.07 -24.12
C PRO A 483 -5.01 10.07 -25.38
N HIS A 484 -4.64 9.21 -26.33
CA HIS A 484 -5.43 9.04 -27.54
C HIS A 484 -6.69 8.24 -27.23
N GLU A 485 -7.75 8.49 -27.97
CA GLU A 485 -8.98 7.75 -27.81
C GLU A 485 -8.81 6.32 -28.36
N VAL A 486 -9.23 5.35 -27.56
CA VAL A 486 -9.15 3.92 -27.88
C VAL A 486 -10.53 3.31 -27.66
N LEU A 487 -11.01 2.55 -28.63
CA LEU A 487 -12.26 1.81 -28.52
C LEU A 487 -11.95 0.31 -28.49
N VAL A 488 -12.48 -0.39 -27.49
CA VAL A 488 -12.57 -1.84 -27.52
C VAL A 488 -13.85 -2.21 -28.28
N LEU A 489 -13.71 -2.81 -29.45
CA LEU A 489 -14.85 -3.12 -30.35
C LEU A 489 -15.53 -4.45 -29.97
N ALA A 490 -15.61 -4.73 -28.68
CA ALA A 490 -16.29 -5.88 -28.09
C ALA A 490 -16.84 -5.50 -26.72
N ASP A 491 -18.04 -5.96 -26.40
CA ASP A 491 -18.67 -5.70 -25.09
C ASP A 491 -17.93 -6.38 -23.94
N SER A 492 -17.25 -7.50 -24.23
CA SER A 492 -16.49 -8.25 -23.25
C SER A 492 -15.28 -8.95 -23.88
N ILE A 493 -14.30 -9.27 -23.02
CA ILE A 493 -13.08 -10.00 -23.37
C ILE A 493 -13.00 -11.26 -22.52
N ASN A 494 -12.98 -12.43 -23.15
CA ASN A 494 -12.83 -13.71 -22.46
C ASN A 494 -11.36 -13.93 -22.06
N SER A 495 -11.09 -13.92 -20.76
CA SER A 495 -9.73 -14.07 -20.22
C SER A 495 -9.07 -15.44 -20.46
N LYS A 496 -9.84 -16.41 -20.93
CA LYS A 496 -9.37 -17.77 -21.27
C LYS A 496 -9.54 -18.12 -22.74
N GLY A 497 -10.11 -17.18 -23.55
CA GLY A 497 -10.49 -17.42 -24.93
C GLY A 497 -9.35 -17.22 -25.92
N ASP A 498 -9.34 -18.05 -26.96
CA ASP A 498 -8.43 -17.93 -28.12
C ASP A 498 -9.07 -17.13 -29.27
N GLU A 499 -10.29 -16.61 -29.08
CA GLU A 499 -10.98 -15.76 -30.03
C GLU A 499 -10.26 -14.41 -30.22
N ASN A 500 -10.54 -13.81 -31.37
CA ASN A 500 -10.04 -12.48 -31.68
C ASN A 500 -10.83 -11.40 -30.96
N VAL A 501 -10.13 -10.42 -30.43
CA VAL A 501 -10.67 -9.15 -29.96
C VAL A 501 -10.06 -8.00 -30.76
N THR A 502 -10.88 -7.04 -31.14
CA THR A 502 -10.42 -5.88 -31.90
C THR A 502 -10.43 -4.62 -31.05
N ILE A 503 -9.35 -3.85 -31.14
CA ILE A 503 -9.14 -2.59 -30.43
C ILE A 503 -8.76 -1.52 -31.45
N ALA A 504 -9.51 -0.44 -31.51
CA ALA A 504 -9.26 0.67 -32.39
C ALA A 504 -8.54 1.82 -31.67
N LEU A 505 -7.52 2.36 -32.30
CA LEU A 505 -6.92 3.64 -31.93
C LEU A 505 -7.46 4.68 -32.91
N LEU A 506 -8.18 5.65 -32.36
CA LEU A 506 -8.83 6.66 -33.19
C LEU A 506 -7.84 7.71 -33.72
N GLY A 507 -7.98 8.04 -34.99
CA GLY A 507 -7.27 9.13 -35.61
C GLY A 507 -7.86 10.48 -35.20
N ASP A 508 -7.04 11.49 -35.19
CA ASP A 508 -7.47 12.86 -34.95
C ASP A 508 -6.56 13.88 -35.67
N LYS A 509 -6.79 15.18 -35.42
CA LYS A 509 -5.93 16.24 -36.00
C LYS A 509 -4.46 16.14 -35.56
N LYS A 510 -4.16 15.45 -34.43
CA LYS A 510 -2.81 15.30 -33.87
C LYS A 510 -2.19 13.98 -34.25
N LEU A 511 -2.99 12.91 -34.43
CA LEU A 511 -2.56 11.55 -34.74
C LEU A 511 -3.06 11.11 -36.12
N LYS A 512 -2.15 10.98 -37.07
CA LYS A 512 -2.42 10.30 -38.33
C LYS A 512 -2.07 8.82 -38.19
N VAL A 513 -3.04 7.94 -38.29
CA VAL A 513 -2.87 6.49 -38.01
C VAL A 513 -1.81 5.80 -38.85
N LYS A 514 -1.53 6.33 -40.06
CA LYS A 514 -0.43 5.84 -40.94
C LYS A 514 0.97 6.06 -40.36
N GLU A 515 1.09 6.89 -39.29
CA GLU A 515 2.33 7.17 -38.62
C GLU A 515 2.57 6.26 -37.41
N VAL A 516 1.60 5.40 -37.08
CA VAL A 516 1.66 4.46 -35.93
C VAL A 516 2.60 3.31 -36.24
N ASN A 517 3.50 3.01 -35.31
CA ASN A 517 4.45 1.93 -35.42
C ASN A 517 3.84 0.59 -34.97
N LEU A 518 3.40 -0.20 -35.97
CA LEU A 518 2.74 -1.49 -35.72
C LEU A 518 3.61 -2.47 -34.90
N ALA A 519 4.92 -2.44 -35.09
CA ALA A 519 5.85 -3.34 -34.39
C ALA A 519 6.02 -2.99 -32.89
N LYS A 520 5.65 -1.77 -32.53
CA LYS A 520 5.70 -1.27 -31.15
C LYS A 520 4.34 -1.26 -30.45
N THR A 521 3.27 -1.66 -31.18
CA THR A 521 1.92 -1.67 -30.63
C THR A 521 1.69 -2.88 -29.76
N VAL A 522 1.16 -2.64 -28.54
CA VAL A 522 0.78 -3.67 -27.58
C VAL A 522 -0.48 -3.25 -26.83
N ALA A 523 -1.28 -4.21 -26.36
CA ALA A 523 -2.48 -3.95 -25.59
C ALA A 523 -2.60 -4.85 -24.35
N GLY A 524 -3.30 -4.36 -23.33
CA GLY A 524 -3.59 -5.08 -22.09
C GLY A 524 -3.90 -4.15 -20.92
N PRO A 525 -3.84 -4.62 -19.67
CA PRO A 525 -4.12 -3.78 -18.51
C PRO A 525 -3.07 -2.68 -18.33
N GLY A 526 -3.51 -1.54 -17.77
CA GLY A 526 -2.59 -0.54 -17.24
C GLY A 526 -1.72 -1.14 -16.13
N ARG A 527 -0.43 -0.80 -16.11
CA ARG A 527 0.52 -1.40 -15.17
C ARG A 527 0.15 -1.16 -13.70
N SER A 528 -0.31 0.04 -13.37
CA SER A 528 -0.79 0.36 -12.03
C SER A 528 -2.14 -0.28 -11.73
N SER A 529 -2.96 -0.54 -12.74
CA SER A 529 -4.26 -1.20 -12.60
C SER A 529 -4.17 -2.67 -12.22
N VAL A 530 -3.00 -3.29 -12.35
CA VAL A 530 -2.72 -4.70 -11.97
C VAL A 530 -1.51 -4.83 -11.05
N GLY A 531 -1.12 -3.76 -10.36
CA GLY A 531 -0.04 -3.79 -9.38
C GLY A 531 1.31 -4.21 -9.93
N GLY A 532 1.70 -3.65 -11.08
CA GLY A 532 3.02 -3.83 -11.66
C GLY A 532 3.34 -5.20 -12.23
N LYS A 533 2.35 -6.09 -12.36
CA LYS A 533 2.55 -7.46 -12.86
C LYS A 533 2.93 -7.53 -14.34
N VAL A 534 2.55 -6.55 -15.14
CA VAL A 534 2.80 -6.51 -16.58
C VAL A 534 4.05 -5.70 -16.94
N SER A 535 4.68 -6.07 -18.04
CA SER A 535 5.73 -5.32 -18.73
C SER A 535 5.35 -5.18 -20.22
N LEU A 536 5.98 -4.27 -20.95
CA LEU A 536 5.70 -4.12 -22.40
C LEU A 536 5.84 -5.44 -23.17
N THR A 537 6.83 -6.25 -22.79
CA THR A 537 7.08 -7.55 -23.44
C THR A 537 6.05 -8.62 -23.08
N SER A 538 5.27 -8.42 -22.00
CA SER A 538 4.23 -9.37 -21.56
C SER A 538 2.82 -8.98 -22.01
N LEU A 539 2.64 -7.77 -22.60
CA LEU A 539 1.38 -7.33 -23.18
C LEU A 539 1.14 -7.99 -24.55
N ALA A 540 -0.13 -8.09 -24.93
CA ALA A 540 -0.55 -8.69 -26.18
C ALA A 540 -0.02 -7.90 -27.38
N LYS A 541 0.51 -8.61 -28.39
CA LYS A 541 0.87 -8.04 -29.69
C LYS A 541 -0.26 -8.29 -30.68
N PRO A 542 -0.55 -7.33 -31.59
CA PRO A 542 -1.57 -7.54 -32.59
C PRO A 542 -1.14 -8.60 -33.60
N SER A 543 -2.07 -9.45 -34.02
CA SER A 543 -1.89 -10.41 -35.12
C SER A 543 -2.07 -9.76 -36.50
N SER A 544 -2.90 -8.71 -36.57
CA SER A 544 -3.16 -7.93 -37.77
C SER A 544 -3.61 -6.53 -37.45
N SER A 545 -3.63 -5.65 -38.44
CA SER A 545 -4.23 -4.33 -38.37
C SER A 545 -4.86 -3.92 -39.70
N GLU A 546 -5.90 -3.09 -39.62
CA GLU A 546 -6.56 -2.48 -40.79
C GLU A 546 -6.84 -1.00 -40.50
N VAL A 547 -6.89 -0.18 -41.55
CA VAL A 547 -7.25 1.23 -41.48
C VAL A 547 -8.67 1.40 -41.96
N LYS A 548 -9.56 1.93 -41.14
CA LYS A 548 -10.95 2.26 -41.47
C LYS A 548 -11.49 3.29 -40.50
N ASP A 549 -12.50 4.02 -40.89
CA ASP A 549 -13.28 4.91 -40.00
C ASP A 549 -14.28 4.06 -39.22
N VAL A 550 -14.05 3.86 -37.92
CA VAL A 550 -14.89 2.99 -37.06
C VAL A 550 -15.97 3.75 -36.30
N ASN A 551 -15.80 5.07 -36.12
CA ASN A 551 -16.73 5.91 -35.39
C ASN A 551 -17.61 6.79 -36.30
N GLY A 552 -17.34 6.82 -37.63
CA GLY A 552 -18.11 7.54 -38.63
C GLY A 552 -17.85 9.04 -38.66
N ASP A 553 -16.72 9.51 -38.14
CA ASP A 553 -16.39 10.94 -38.08
C ASP A 553 -15.64 11.46 -39.32
N GLY A 554 -15.36 10.58 -40.28
CA GLY A 554 -14.65 10.90 -41.52
C GLY A 554 -13.12 10.93 -41.39
N VAL A 555 -12.56 10.51 -40.27
CA VAL A 555 -11.13 10.37 -40.03
C VAL A 555 -10.75 8.88 -40.06
N GLU A 556 -9.59 8.55 -40.66
CA GLU A 556 -9.09 7.17 -40.66
C GLU A 556 -8.63 6.80 -39.24
N ASP A 557 -9.14 5.66 -38.71
CA ASP A 557 -8.70 4.99 -37.50
C ASP A 557 -7.84 3.76 -37.86
N ILE A 558 -7.14 3.22 -36.85
CA ILE A 558 -6.44 1.94 -37.02
C ILE A 558 -6.99 0.92 -36.01
N VAL A 559 -7.47 -0.20 -36.56
CA VAL A 559 -8.02 -1.33 -35.83
C VAL A 559 -7.00 -2.44 -35.73
N PHE A 560 -6.68 -2.86 -34.56
CA PHE A 560 -5.76 -3.97 -34.29
C PHE A 560 -6.55 -5.20 -33.84
N THR A 561 -6.14 -6.37 -34.28
CA THR A 561 -6.68 -7.66 -33.85
C THR A 561 -5.71 -8.33 -32.90
N PHE A 562 -6.21 -8.75 -31.73
CA PHE A 562 -5.45 -9.43 -30.68
C PHE A 562 -6.14 -10.74 -30.29
N THR A 563 -5.44 -11.63 -29.58
CA THR A 563 -6.05 -12.79 -28.91
C THR A 563 -6.60 -12.35 -27.57
N ALA A 564 -7.85 -12.69 -27.28
CA ALA A 564 -8.60 -12.24 -26.08
C ALA A 564 -7.85 -12.55 -24.77
N LYS A 565 -7.41 -13.81 -24.56
CA LYS A 565 -6.68 -14.21 -23.36
C LYS A 565 -5.36 -13.45 -23.14
N ASP A 566 -4.70 -13.03 -24.22
CA ASP A 566 -3.43 -12.31 -24.11
C ASP A 566 -3.68 -10.85 -23.69
N VAL A 567 -4.74 -10.21 -24.20
CA VAL A 567 -5.16 -8.87 -23.76
C VAL A 567 -5.61 -8.88 -22.31
N ALA A 568 -6.45 -9.84 -21.93
CA ALA A 568 -7.03 -9.94 -20.58
C ALA A 568 -6.08 -10.57 -19.53
N LYS A 569 -4.84 -10.84 -19.92
CA LYS A 569 -3.86 -11.43 -19.01
C LYS A 569 -3.70 -10.58 -17.74
N ASP A 570 -3.74 -11.24 -16.58
CA ASP A 570 -3.68 -10.60 -15.25
C ASP A 570 -4.87 -9.69 -14.87
N MET A 571 -5.93 -9.64 -15.71
CA MET A 571 -7.18 -8.97 -15.37
C MET A 571 -8.10 -9.89 -14.56
N LEU A 572 -8.97 -9.28 -13.75
CA LEU A 572 -9.93 -9.98 -12.89
C LEU A 572 -11.21 -10.28 -13.66
N PRO A 573 -11.60 -11.55 -13.88
CA PRO A 573 -12.90 -11.87 -14.46
C PRO A 573 -14.07 -11.34 -13.61
N GLY A 574 -15.10 -10.82 -14.27
CA GLY A 574 -16.27 -10.21 -13.64
C GLY A 574 -16.14 -8.71 -13.38
N ALA A 575 -15.01 -8.09 -13.73
CA ALA A 575 -14.81 -6.66 -13.56
C ALA A 575 -14.63 -5.93 -14.91
N ILE A 576 -15.06 -4.67 -14.98
CA ILE A 576 -14.77 -3.76 -16.09
C ILE A 576 -13.36 -3.19 -15.91
N TYR A 577 -12.54 -3.33 -16.94
CA TYR A 577 -11.16 -2.82 -16.94
C TYR A 577 -10.94 -1.67 -17.90
N ASP A 578 -9.97 -0.84 -17.57
CA ASP A 578 -9.24 0.06 -18.44
C ASP A 578 -8.26 -0.78 -19.28
N VAL A 579 -8.59 -1.01 -20.54
CA VAL A 579 -7.77 -1.76 -21.51
C VAL A 579 -6.90 -0.76 -22.25
N TRP A 580 -5.61 -0.76 -21.93
CA TRP A 580 -4.63 0.17 -22.49
C TRP A 580 -4.07 -0.32 -23.80
N LEU A 581 -3.86 0.61 -24.73
CA LEU A 581 -3.07 0.43 -25.94
C LEU A 581 -1.86 1.37 -25.87
N TYR A 582 -0.67 0.81 -26.07
CA TYR A 582 0.60 1.53 -26.11
C TYR A 582 1.24 1.35 -27.47
N SER A 583 1.79 2.43 -28.03
CA SER A 583 2.46 2.42 -29.33
C SER A 583 3.40 3.61 -29.48
N GLU A 584 3.95 3.80 -30.66
CA GLU A 584 4.73 4.98 -31.06
C GLU A 584 4.15 5.57 -32.35
N ALA A 585 4.11 6.89 -32.45
CA ALA A 585 3.86 7.60 -33.70
C ALA A 585 4.96 8.65 -33.91
N LYS A 586 5.58 8.69 -35.09
CA LYS A 586 6.75 9.56 -35.37
C LYS A 586 7.88 9.41 -34.34
N ASN A 587 8.14 8.19 -33.85
CA ASN A 587 9.13 7.88 -32.80
C ASN A 587 8.82 8.56 -31.46
N LYS A 588 7.56 8.91 -31.19
CA LYS A 588 7.10 9.40 -29.90
C LYS A 588 6.14 8.40 -29.29
N PRO A 589 6.26 8.09 -27.98
CA PRO A 589 5.34 7.19 -27.33
C PRO A 589 3.94 7.80 -27.31
N ILE A 590 2.94 6.96 -27.60
CA ILE A 590 1.52 7.27 -27.52
C ILE A 590 0.82 6.19 -26.68
N ALA A 591 -0.18 6.59 -25.93
CA ALA A 591 -0.99 5.68 -25.12
C ALA A 591 -2.44 6.15 -25.09
N GLY A 592 -3.33 5.21 -24.90
CA GLY A 592 -4.76 5.46 -24.69
C GLY A 592 -5.41 4.22 -24.10
N PHE A 593 -6.65 4.31 -23.68
CA PHE A 593 -7.40 3.16 -23.21
C PHE A 593 -8.88 3.24 -23.59
N GLY A 594 -9.48 2.09 -23.74
CA GLY A 594 -10.92 1.87 -23.76
C GLY A 594 -11.34 1.00 -22.58
N THR A 595 -12.61 0.68 -22.46
CA THR A 595 -13.12 -0.17 -21.39
C THR A 595 -13.77 -1.43 -21.92
N ALA A 596 -13.64 -2.53 -21.17
CA ALA A 596 -14.32 -3.79 -21.48
C ALA A 596 -14.60 -4.59 -20.19
N LEU A 597 -15.70 -5.34 -20.20
CA LEU A 597 -15.97 -6.37 -19.18
C LEU A 597 -15.03 -7.57 -19.43
N ILE A 598 -14.36 -8.03 -18.41
CA ILE A 598 -13.56 -9.27 -18.46
C ILE A 598 -14.43 -10.45 -18.05
N GLN A 599 -14.48 -11.50 -18.89
CA GLN A 599 -15.23 -12.74 -18.65
C GLN A 599 -14.34 -13.94 -18.36
#